data_c9e491639b2b17e6444856c8616274c6
#
_entry.id   c9e491639b2b17e6444856c8616274c6
#
_cell.length_a   1.000
_cell.length_b   1.000
_cell.length_c   1.000
_cell.angle_alpha   90.00
_cell.angle_beta   90.00
_cell.angle_gamma   90.00
#
_symmetry.space_group_name_H-M   'P 1'
#
loop_
_entity.id
_entity.type
_entity.pdbx_description
1 polymer ?
#
loop_
_entity_poly.entity_id
_entity_poly.type
_entity_poly.pdbx_seq_one_letter_code
_entity_poly.pdbx_strand_id
1 'polypeptide(L)'
;MSTRDIVQDIVKHTAGLGFITSVKVTGTDESTTLDAMDADRTVILQAKLHNTVEEFNGEFGLGNLGFLAGVTGLGNYQTDDATVEVVARDRNGVSSPDHLMFKDADGNTDQYRFMSKEIIEQTLQTVKFKGVEWDVTLEPTKAKVNEL
;
A
#
# COMPACT_ATOMS: atom_id res chain seq x y z
N MET A 1 6.64 7.84 -12.54
CA MET A 1 5.61 6.87 -12.08
C MET A 1 4.49 7.67 -11.46
N SER A 2 3.29 7.52 -11.97
CA SER A 2 2.12 8.25 -11.46
C SER A 2 1.64 7.65 -10.13
N THR A 3 0.87 8.42 -9.35
CA THR A 3 0.21 7.91 -8.13
C THR A 3 -0.63 6.67 -8.44
N ARG A 4 -1.31 6.65 -9.59
CA ARG A 4 -2.04 5.48 -10.09
C ARG A 4 -1.15 4.24 -10.21
N ASP A 5 0.00 4.36 -10.84
CA ASP A 5 0.92 3.23 -11.03
C ASP A 5 1.44 2.69 -9.70
N ILE A 6 1.76 3.61 -8.78
CA ILE A 6 2.21 3.26 -7.42
C ILE A 6 1.11 2.48 -6.67
N VAL A 7 -0.12 2.98 -6.70
CA VAL A 7 -1.26 2.31 -6.05
C VAL A 7 -1.51 0.93 -6.65
N GLN A 8 -1.47 0.81 -7.97
CA GLN A 8 -1.62 -0.49 -8.66
C GLN A 8 -0.50 -1.46 -8.29
N ASP A 9 0.73 -0.99 -8.20
CA ASP A 9 1.88 -1.80 -7.79
C ASP A 9 1.74 -2.29 -6.34
N ILE A 10 1.34 -1.42 -5.43
CA ILE A 10 1.06 -1.78 -4.04
C ILE A 10 -0.04 -2.86 -3.97
N VAL A 11 -1.16 -2.64 -4.66
CA VAL A 11 -2.29 -3.59 -4.71
C VAL A 11 -1.84 -4.95 -5.24
N LYS A 12 -1.07 -4.96 -6.32
CA LYS A 12 -0.55 -6.20 -6.93
C LYS A 12 0.31 -7.00 -5.95
N HIS A 13 1.17 -6.33 -5.19
CA HIS A 13 2.11 -6.99 -4.26
C HIS A 13 1.55 -7.24 -2.86
N THR A 14 0.33 -6.80 -2.58
CA THR A 14 -0.35 -6.99 -1.28
C THR A 14 -1.65 -7.76 -1.43
N ALA A 15 -2.70 -7.16 -1.94
CA ALA A 15 -3.98 -7.83 -2.20
C ALA A 15 -3.83 -9.03 -3.14
N GLY A 16 -2.91 -8.95 -4.11
CA GLY A 16 -2.60 -10.04 -5.03
C GLY A 16 -2.08 -11.32 -4.38
N LEU A 17 -1.58 -11.24 -3.14
CA LEU A 17 -1.19 -12.43 -2.36
C LEU A 17 -2.39 -13.22 -1.84
N GLY A 18 -3.57 -12.61 -1.80
CA GLY A 18 -4.83 -13.26 -1.43
C GLY A 18 -5.11 -13.33 0.08
N PHE A 19 -4.15 -13.05 0.94
CA PHE A 19 -4.30 -13.13 2.41
C PHE A 19 -3.95 -11.83 3.14
N ILE A 20 -3.44 -10.83 2.45
CA ILE A 20 -3.20 -9.47 3.00
C ILE A 20 -4.44 -8.61 2.73
N THR A 21 -5.04 -8.08 3.79
CA THR A 21 -6.27 -7.27 3.71
C THR A 21 -6.05 -5.79 4.01
N SER A 22 -4.96 -5.46 4.67
CA SER A 22 -4.60 -4.08 5.02
C SER A 22 -3.09 -3.89 5.07
N VAL A 23 -2.65 -2.66 4.80
CA VAL A 23 -1.24 -2.24 4.78
C VAL A 23 -1.09 -0.94 5.53
N LYS A 24 -0.09 -0.84 6.40
CA LYS A 24 0.35 0.44 6.96
C LYS A 24 1.34 1.08 6.01
N VAL A 25 1.13 2.35 5.72
CA VAL A 25 2.05 3.20 4.96
C VAL A 25 2.71 4.17 5.91
N THR A 26 4.03 4.27 5.85
CA THR A 26 4.81 5.28 6.57
C THR A 26 5.66 6.03 5.56
N GLY A 27 5.31 7.28 5.31
CA GLY A 27 6.02 8.17 4.41
C GLY A 27 6.79 9.24 5.18
N THR A 28 8.01 9.47 4.75
CA THR A 28 8.88 10.56 5.21
C THR A 28 9.55 11.19 3.99
N ASP A 29 10.24 12.30 4.17
CA ASP A 29 11.01 12.94 3.09
C ASP A 29 12.14 12.06 2.54
N GLU A 30 12.54 11.02 3.31
CA GLU A 30 13.64 10.13 2.95
C GLU A 30 13.18 8.77 2.42
N SER A 31 11.98 8.33 2.76
CA SER A 31 11.50 7.01 2.39
C SER A 31 10.00 6.85 2.51
N THR A 32 9.46 5.94 1.71
CA THR A 32 8.10 5.43 1.85
C THR A 32 8.15 3.93 2.07
N THR A 33 7.64 3.48 3.21
CA THR A 33 7.65 2.07 3.63
C THR A 33 6.24 1.53 3.80
N LEU A 34 6.11 0.23 3.60
CA LEU A 34 4.86 -0.52 3.71
C LEU A 34 5.07 -1.66 4.69
N ASP A 35 4.14 -1.81 5.64
CA ASP A 35 4.10 -2.92 6.58
C ASP A 35 2.73 -3.58 6.51
N ALA A 36 2.72 -4.89 6.38
CA ALA A 36 1.50 -5.68 6.36
C ALA A 36 1.69 -7.02 7.08
N MET A 37 0.59 -7.60 7.48
CA MET A 37 0.58 -8.89 8.14
C MET A 37 -0.75 -9.59 7.84
N ASP A 38 -0.71 -10.91 7.64
CA ASP A 38 -1.93 -11.71 7.51
C ASP A 38 -2.70 -11.83 8.85
N ALA A 39 -3.96 -12.24 8.77
CA ALA A 39 -4.83 -12.34 9.94
C ALA A 39 -4.31 -13.33 11.00
N ASP A 40 -3.65 -14.39 10.56
CA ASP A 40 -3.09 -15.43 11.44
C ASP A 40 -1.70 -15.05 12.00
N ARG A 41 -1.16 -13.92 11.59
CA ARG A 41 0.17 -13.43 11.99
C ARG A 41 1.32 -14.37 11.65
N THR A 42 1.17 -15.12 10.57
CA THR A 42 2.17 -16.08 10.09
C THR A 42 3.05 -15.49 8.99
N VAL A 43 2.57 -14.46 8.30
CA VAL A 43 3.31 -13.76 7.24
C VAL A 43 3.39 -12.28 7.58
N ILE A 44 4.62 -11.77 7.56
CA ILE A 44 4.92 -10.33 7.72
C ILE A 44 5.50 -9.84 6.41
N LEU A 45 4.88 -8.80 5.84
CA LEU A 45 5.39 -8.11 4.67
C LEU A 45 5.97 -6.78 5.08
N GLN A 46 7.22 -6.55 4.73
CA GLN A 46 7.88 -5.25 4.87
C GLN A 46 8.47 -4.88 3.52
N ALA A 47 8.14 -3.69 3.04
CA ALA A 47 8.63 -3.20 1.77
C ALA A 47 9.04 -1.72 1.89
N LYS A 48 10.01 -1.34 1.08
CA LYS A 48 10.40 0.05 0.88
C LYS A 48 10.25 0.36 -0.60
N LEU A 49 9.58 1.44 -0.93
CA LEU A 49 9.48 1.89 -2.31
C LEU A 49 10.84 2.39 -2.79
N HIS A 50 11.15 2.18 -4.07
CA HIS A 50 12.41 2.64 -4.65
C HIS A 50 12.59 4.15 -4.55
N ASN A 51 11.49 4.88 -4.76
CA ASN A 51 11.45 6.33 -4.65
C ASN A 51 10.52 6.72 -3.51
N THR A 52 10.82 7.83 -2.86
CA THR A 52 9.88 8.47 -1.93
C THR A 52 8.67 8.96 -2.69
N VAL A 53 7.51 8.85 -2.06
CA VAL A 53 6.24 9.38 -2.58
C VAL A 53 5.82 10.50 -1.65
N GLU A 54 6.04 11.74 -2.06
CA GLU A 54 5.81 12.92 -1.23
C GLU A 54 4.35 13.00 -0.78
N GLU A 55 3.41 12.64 -1.66
CA GLU A 55 1.99 12.62 -1.36
C GLU A 55 1.61 11.60 -0.27
N PHE A 56 2.49 10.65 0.04
CA PHE A 56 2.31 9.65 1.09
C PHE A 56 3.00 10.04 2.41
N ASN A 57 3.55 11.24 2.52
CA ASN A 57 4.16 11.69 3.77
C ASN A 57 3.15 11.67 4.92
N GLY A 58 3.48 10.92 5.96
CA GLY A 58 2.63 10.66 7.12
C GLY A 58 2.50 9.18 7.43
N GLU A 59 1.63 8.86 8.37
CA GLU A 59 1.32 7.47 8.75
C GLU A 59 -0.18 7.23 8.59
N PHE A 60 -0.54 6.26 7.77
CA PHE A 60 -1.92 5.89 7.50
C PHE A 60 -2.03 4.43 7.06
N GLY A 61 -3.25 3.94 6.91
CA GLY A 61 -3.51 2.58 6.48
C GLY A 61 -4.31 2.49 5.20
N LEU A 62 -3.99 1.49 4.39
CA LEU A 62 -4.80 1.01 3.29
C LEU A 62 -5.61 -0.18 3.82
N GLY A 63 -6.89 0.01 4.10
CA GLY A 63 -7.79 -1.04 4.56
C GLY A 63 -8.68 -1.56 3.44
N ASN A 64 -9.26 -2.73 3.63
CA ASN A 64 -10.13 -3.34 2.61
C ASN A 64 -9.49 -3.34 1.21
N LEU A 65 -8.30 -3.92 1.11
CA LEU A 65 -7.52 -3.95 -0.15
C LEU A 65 -8.26 -4.60 -1.31
N GLY A 66 -9.21 -5.51 -1.03
CA GLY A 66 -10.08 -6.08 -2.07
C GLY A 66 -10.94 -5.03 -2.75
N PHE A 67 -11.47 -4.08 -1.99
CA PHE A 67 -12.22 -2.94 -2.56
C PHE A 67 -11.30 -2.03 -3.37
N LEU A 68 -10.11 -1.69 -2.85
CA LEU A 68 -9.13 -0.88 -3.57
C LEU A 68 -8.72 -1.56 -4.89
N ALA A 69 -8.46 -2.88 -4.84
CA ALA A 69 -8.17 -3.67 -6.04
C ALA A 69 -9.31 -3.63 -7.07
N GLY A 70 -10.55 -3.73 -6.59
CA GLY A 70 -11.73 -3.62 -7.43
C GLY A 70 -11.83 -2.26 -8.14
N VAL A 71 -11.69 -1.17 -7.39
CA VAL A 71 -11.76 0.20 -7.95
C VAL A 71 -10.62 0.43 -8.95
N THR A 72 -9.37 0.10 -8.58
CA THR A 72 -8.23 0.27 -9.49
C THR A 72 -8.34 -0.58 -10.76
N GLY A 73 -9.07 -1.69 -10.71
CA GLY A 73 -9.30 -2.59 -11.83
C GLY A 73 -10.44 -2.18 -12.76
N LEU A 74 -11.24 -1.16 -12.42
CA LEU A 74 -12.32 -0.68 -13.27
C LEU A 74 -11.78 -0.13 -14.59
N GLY A 75 -12.40 -0.52 -15.72
CA GLY A 75 -11.94 -0.15 -17.05
C GLY A 75 -11.83 1.35 -17.30
N ASN A 76 -12.74 2.14 -16.72
CA ASN A 76 -12.73 3.59 -16.82
C ASN A 76 -11.52 4.25 -16.14
N TYR A 77 -10.90 3.58 -15.15
CA TYR A 77 -9.68 4.05 -14.49
C TYR A 77 -8.39 3.48 -15.06
N GLN A 78 -8.50 2.63 -16.09
CA GLN A 78 -7.35 2.06 -16.81
C GLN A 78 -6.95 2.88 -18.04
N THR A 79 -7.72 3.91 -18.40
CA THR A 79 -7.43 4.79 -19.53
C THR A 79 -6.34 5.80 -19.19
N ASP A 80 -5.66 6.32 -20.23
CA ASP A 80 -4.59 7.32 -20.05
C ASP A 80 -5.09 8.65 -19.48
N ASP A 81 -6.37 8.97 -19.71
CA ASP A 81 -7.01 10.21 -19.23
C ASP A 81 -7.50 10.10 -17.78
N ALA A 82 -7.48 8.90 -17.20
CA ALA A 82 -7.87 8.72 -15.81
C ALA A 82 -6.75 9.14 -14.84
N THR A 83 -7.13 9.80 -13.74
CA THR A 83 -6.21 10.23 -12.71
C THR A 83 -6.52 9.61 -11.36
N VAL A 84 -5.48 9.41 -10.55
CA VAL A 84 -5.58 9.03 -9.15
C VAL A 84 -4.70 9.99 -8.36
N GLU A 85 -5.30 10.68 -7.42
CA GLU A 85 -4.64 11.69 -6.62
C GLU A 85 -4.81 11.40 -5.12
N VAL A 86 -3.77 11.70 -4.34
CA VAL A 86 -3.86 11.68 -2.89
C VAL A 86 -4.40 13.02 -2.42
N VAL A 87 -5.49 12.99 -1.68
CA VAL A 87 -6.04 14.18 -1.03
C VAL A 87 -5.64 14.16 0.43
N ALA A 88 -4.94 15.19 0.86
CA ALA A 88 -4.55 15.38 2.24
C ALA A 88 -5.62 16.19 3.00
N ARG A 89 -5.71 15.96 4.30
CA ARG A 89 -6.54 16.72 5.23
C ARG A 89 -5.67 17.26 6.35
N ASP A 90 -5.90 18.52 6.69
CA ASP A 90 -5.30 19.14 7.87
C ASP A 90 -6.09 18.73 9.13
N ARG A 91 -5.38 18.17 10.10
CA ARG A 91 -5.92 17.83 11.43
C ARG A 91 -4.99 18.42 12.48
N ASN A 92 -5.50 19.38 13.25
CA ASN A 92 -4.75 20.04 14.32
C ASN A 92 -3.42 20.67 13.83
N GLY A 93 -3.41 21.25 12.64
CA GLY A 93 -2.21 21.89 12.07
C GLY A 93 -1.22 20.91 11.39
N VAL A 94 -1.55 19.61 11.34
CA VAL A 94 -0.75 18.60 10.66
C VAL A 94 -1.50 18.10 9.43
N SER A 95 -0.91 18.28 8.25
CA SER A 95 -1.43 17.72 7.01
C SER A 95 -1.06 16.25 6.90
N SER A 96 -2.06 15.40 6.67
CA SER A 96 -1.85 13.96 6.47
C SER A 96 -2.72 13.44 5.34
N PRO A 97 -2.29 12.38 4.64
CA PRO A 97 -3.10 11.74 3.61
C PRO A 97 -4.46 11.27 4.17
N ASP A 98 -5.54 11.58 3.47
CA ASP A 98 -6.91 11.27 3.90
C ASP A 98 -7.59 10.24 2.98
N HIS A 99 -7.49 10.44 1.68
CA HIS A 99 -8.10 9.52 0.70
C HIS A 99 -7.43 9.60 -0.67
N LEU A 100 -7.71 8.56 -1.49
CA LEU A 100 -7.48 8.60 -2.92
C LEU A 100 -8.73 9.12 -3.62
N MET A 101 -8.55 10.03 -4.54
CA MET A 101 -9.56 10.50 -5.47
C MET A 101 -9.28 9.91 -6.85
N PHE A 102 -10.19 9.08 -7.33
CA PHE A 102 -10.19 8.56 -8.69
C PHE A 102 -11.06 9.44 -9.57
N LYS A 103 -10.58 9.77 -10.75
CA LYS A 103 -11.32 10.52 -11.74
C LYS A 103 -11.14 9.91 -13.12
N ASP A 104 -12.21 9.64 -13.81
CA ASP A 104 -12.17 9.12 -15.19
C ASP A 104 -12.23 10.26 -16.23
N ALA A 105 -12.11 9.89 -17.51
CA ALA A 105 -12.17 10.82 -18.64
C ALA A 105 -13.47 11.60 -18.73
N ASP A 106 -14.58 11.02 -18.27
CA ASP A 106 -15.92 11.61 -18.32
C ASP A 106 -16.21 12.50 -17.09
N GLY A 107 -15.29 12.57 -16.14
CA GLY A 107 -15.41 13.35 -14.92
C GLY A 107 -16.12 12.64 -13.78
N ASN A 108 -16.40 11.34 -13.90
CA ASN A 108 -16.91 10.54 -12.79
C ASN A 108 -15.80 10.34 -11.76
N THR A 109 -16.17 10.32 -10.50
CA THR A 109 -15.20 10.22 -9.38
C THR A 109 -15.59 9.13 -8.41
N ASP A 110 -14.57 8.44 -7.88
CA ASP A 110 -14.67 7.55 -6.73
C ASP A 110 -13.66 7.95 -5.67
N GLN A 111 -13.96 7.65 -4.43
CA GLN A 111 -13.08 7.92 -3.30
C GLN A 111 -12.75 6.62 -2.57
N TYR A 112 -11.48 6.48 -2.22
CA TYR A 112 -11.03 5.43 -1.32
C TYR A 112 -10.38 6.07 -0.09
N ARG A 113 -11.03 5.94 1.06
CA ARG A 113 -10.59 6.57 2.30
C ARG A 113 -9.51 5.73 2.99
N PHE A 114 -8.45 6.39 3.43
CA PHE A 114 -7.41 5.77 4.23
C PHE A 114 -7.87 5.52 5.66
N MET A 115 -7.32 4.49 6.28
CA MET A 115 -7.43 4.27 7.71
C MET A 115 -6.52 5.26 8.45
N SER A 116 -6.97 5.76 9.59
CA SER A 116 -6.10 6.57 10.45
C SER A 116 -4.95 5.73 11.01
N LYS A 117 -3.87 6.40 11.42
CA LYS A 117 -2.71 5.77 12.07
C LYS A 117 -3.13 4.84 13.21
N GLU A 118 -3.99 5.33 14.10
CA GLU A 118 -4.43 4.59 15.28
C GLU A 118 -5.17 3.31 14.91
N ILE A 119 -6.03 3.36 13.90
CA ILE A 119 -6.80 2.19 13.46
C ILE A 119 -5.89 1.14 12.82
N ILE A 120 -4.99 1.56 11.92
CA ILE A 120 -4.09 0.59 11.25
C ILE A 120 -3.09 -0.02 12.24
N GLU A 121 -2.60 0.73 13.20
CA GLU A 121 -1.71 0.21 14.25
C GLU A 121 -2.40 -0.81 15.15
N GLN A 122 -3.67 -0.60 15.50
CA GLN A 122 -4.49 -1.58 16.22
C GLN A 122 -4.72 -2.85 15.40
N THR A 123 -4.96 -2.69 14.10
CA THR A 123 -5.21 -3.82 13.18
C THR A 123 -3.96 -4.68 13.02
N LEU A 124 -2.80 -4.09 12.81
CA LEU A 124 -1.54 -4.81 12.56
C LEU A 124 -0.85 -5.29 13.84
N GLN A 125 -1.13 -4.68 14.99
CA GLN A 125 -0.49 -4.99 16.28
C GLN A 125 1.00 -5.29 16.11
N THR A 126 1.79 -4.25 16.04
CA THR A 126 3.20 -4.23 15.64
C THR A 126 4.00 -5.46 16.12
N VAL A 127 4.20 -6.43 15.26
CA VAL A 127 5.16 -7.51 15.49
C VAL A 127 6.52 -7.02 14.98
N LYS A 128 7.45 -6.80 15.90
CA LYS A 128 8.84 -6.51 15.53
C LYS A 128 9.53 -7.83 15.24
N PHE A 129 9.96 -8.02 14.00
CA PHE A 129 10.86 -9.11 13.67
C PHE A 129 12.23 -8.82 14.32
N LYS A 130 12.63 -9.66 15.28
CA LYS A 130 13.87 -9.47 16.02
C LYS A 130 15.12 -10.03 15.30
N GLY A 131 14.92 -10.57 14.10
CA GLY A 131 15.96 -11.29 13.39
C GLY A 131 16.10 -12.74 13.85
N VAL A 132 16.76 -13.53 13.05
CA VAL A 132 17.07 -14.94 13.32
C VAL A 132 18.52 -15.17 12.92
N GLU A 133 19.25 -15.93 13.72
CA GLU A 133 20.53 -16.50 13.27
C GLU A 133 20.20 -17.66 12.34
N TRP A 134 20.59 -17.54 11.08
CA TRP A 134 20.33 -18.56 10.06
C TRP A 134 21.49 -19.54 10.00
N ASP A 135 21.23 -20.81 10.15
CA ASP A 135 22.24 -21.86 9.96
C ASP A 135 22.63 -22.00 8.49
N VAL A 136 21.70 -21.75 7.58
CA VAL A 136 21.90 -21.85 6.13
C VAL A 136 21.19 -20.70 5.44
N THR A 137 21.89 -20.04 4.51
CA THR A 137 21.31 -19.03 3.60
C THR A 137 21.43 -19.53 2.17
N LEU A 138 20.31 -19.51 1.44
CA LEU A 138 20.23 -19.89 0.04
C LEU A 138 19.76 -18.70 -0.80
N GLU A 139 20.42 -18.49 -1.91
CA GLU A 139 20.06 -17.45 -2.89
C GLU A 139 19.67 -18.10 -4.22
N PRO A 140 18.42 -18.59 -4.34
CA PRO A 140 17.97 -19.21 -5.59
C PRO A 140 17.89 -18.18 -6.72
N THR A 141 18.20 -18.60 -7.95
CA THR A 141 18.00 -17.74 -9.12
C THR A 141 16.51 -17.56 -9.39
N LYS A 142 16.16 -16.46 -10.06
CA LYS A 142 14.76 -16.20 -10.47
C LYS A 142 14.17 -17.36 -11.29
N ALA A 143 14.97 -17.96 -12.17
CA ALA A 143 14.55 -19.12 -12.96
C ALA A 143 14.18 -20.32 -12.08
N LYS A 144 14.97 -20.61 -11.04
CA LYS A 144 14.69 -21.70 -10.11
C LYS A 144 13.44 -21.45 -9.26
N VAL A 145 13.21 -20.21 -8.83
CA VAL A 145 11.99 -19.84 -8.12
C VAL A 145 10.74 -20.01 -9.00
N ASN A 146 10.85 -19.67 -10.29
CA ASN A 146 9.74 -19.79 -11.24
C ASN A 146 9.42 -21.25 -11.63
N GLU A 147 10.31 -22.21 -11.36
CA GLU A 147 10.09 -23.65 -11.57
C GLU A 147 9.22 -24.29 -10.46
N LEU A 148 9.01 -23.58 -9.33
CA LEU A 148 8.19 -24.03 -8.21
C LEU A 148 6.71 -23.73 -8.45
#